data_e6fd94ecb6fb4770d62d960032219b03
#
_entry.id   e6fd94ecb6fb4770d62d960032219b03
#
_cell.length_a   1.000
_cell.length_b   1.000
_cell.length_c   1.000
_cell.angle_alpha   90.00
_cell.angle_beta   90.00
_cell.angle_gamma   90.00
#
_symmetry.space_group_name_H-M   'P 1'
#
loop_
_entity.id
_entity.type
_entity.pdbx_description
1 polymer ?
#
loop_
_entity_poly.entity_id
_entity_poly.type
_entity_poly.pdbx_seq_one_letter_code
_entity_poly.pdbx_strand_id
1 'polypeptide(L)'
;TFMILADADEPLITHIPGFDGYLTVRFNTNAEIWRDREIFRYHPSFIDAIEVQYPTSPAESFVLKVANKDQVSIANGKGEMVKGNVNADFLRSYLDSYMNIQYENIIQLAPSTRDSVLVPQNLLATITVVNKEGAQKSIQIFKRYWNGRAFVNKGTEVEFDQDRVFVVINQKVVANGQYRTFNKLIVRYQDFTNPPIQPKN
;
A
#
# COMPACT_ATOMS: atom_id res chain seq x y z
N THR A 1 15.84 -13.71 28.19
CA THR A 1 14.46 -14.28 28.25
C THR A 1 14.52 -15.54 29.08
N PHE A 2 13.59 -15.72 30.02
CA PHE A 2 13.43 -16.98 30.75
C PHE A 2 12.44 -17.87 30.02
N MET A 3 12.78 -19.14 29.90
CA MET A 3 11.92 -20.19 29.35
C MET A 3 11.92 -21.38 30.30
N ILE A 4 10.79 -22.05 30.42
CA ILE A 4 10.65 -23.31 31.19
C ILE A 4 10.21 -24.41 30.24
N LEU A 5 10.85 -25.58 30.37
CA LEU A 5 10.37 -26.79 29.71
C LEU A 5 9.13 -27.28 30.43
N ALA A 6 8.22 -27.93 29.71
CA ALA A 6 6.93 -28.35 30.26
C ALA A 6 7.06 -29.22 31.55
N ASP A 7 8.13 -30.00 31.65
CA ASP A 7 8.37 -30.94 32.76
C ASP A 7 9.54 -30.51 33.64
N ALA A 8 9.95 -29.23 33.60
CA ALA A 8 11.04 -28.72 34.43
C ALA A 8 10.49 -27.90 35.60
N ASP A 9 11.18 -28.02 36.75
CA ASP A 9 10.83 -27.28 37.98
C ASP A 9 11.38 -25.82 37.99
N GLU A 10 12.40 -25.55 37.14
CA GLU A 10 13.09 -24.27 37.14
C GLU A 10 13.18 -23.68 35.73
N PRO A 11 13.04 -22.34 35.60
CA PRO A 11 13.20 -21.67 34.34
C PRO A 11 14.68 -21.49 33.94
N LEU A 12 14.98 -21.65 32.68
CA LEU A 12 16.31 -21.48 32.09
C LEU A 12 16.44 -20.10 31.45
N ILE A 13 17.60 -19.47 31.57
CA ILE A 13 17.92 -18.27 30.79
C ILE A 13 18.29 -18.68 29.38
N THR A 14 17.49 -18.23 28.40
CA THR A 14 17.71 -18.53 27.00
C THR A 14 18.24 -17.32 26.24
N HIS A 15 19.20 -17.57 25.34
CA HIS A 15 19.76 -16.57 24.44
C HIS A 15 20.13 -17.21 23.11
N ILE A 16 20.25 -16.39 22.06
CA ILE A 16 20.82 -16.81 20.78
C ILE A 16 22.25 -16.32 20.75
N PRO A 17 23.27 -17.18 20.51
CA PRO A 17 24.66 -16.75 20.41
C PRO A 17 24.82 -15.62 19.39
N GLY A 18 25.49 -14.54 19.79
CA GLY A 18 25.70 -13.36 18.94
C GLY A 18 24.50 -12.43 18.82
N PHE A 19 23.43 -12.65 19.61
CA PHE A 19 22.27 -11.75 19.62
C PHE A 19 22.05 -11.17 21.03
N ASP A 20 22.19 -9.85 21.13
CA ASP A 20 21.90 -9.10 22.36
C ASP A 20 20.46 -8.59 22.30
N GLY A 21 19.56 -9.18 23.07
CA GLY A 21 18.17 -8.75 23.15
C GLY A 21 17.24 -9.77 23.79
N TYR A 22 16.00 -9.34 24.03
CA TYR A 22 14.98 -10.24 24.58
C TYR A 22 14.37 -11.10 23.47
N LEU A 23 14.27 -12.40 23.72
CA LEU A 23 13.62 -13.35 22.82
C LEU A 23 12.09 -13.31 22.89
N THR A 24 11.52 -12.66 23.90
CA THR A 24 10.07 -12.61 24.15
C THR A 24 9.29 -12.12 22.94
N VAL A 25 9.84 -11.18 22.17
CA VAL A 25 9.20 -10.67 20.95
C VAL A 25 9.03 -11.73 19.86
N ARG A 26 9.84 -12.81 19.90
CA ARG A 26 9.79 -13.93 18.95
C ARG A 26 8.74 -14.98 19.30
N PHE A 27 8.18 -14.90 20.51
CA PHE A 27 7.18 -15.81 21.04
C PHE A 27 5.87 -15.10 21.39
N ASN A 28 5.56 -14.05 20.61
CA ASN A 28 4.34 -13.28 20.82
C ASN A 28 3.14 -14.15 20.45
N THR A 29 2.17 -14.26 21.36
CA THR A 29 0.94 -15.03 21.18
C THR A 29 -0.16 -14.28 20.43
N ASN A 30 0.05 -12.98 20.14
CA ASN A 30 -0.90 -12.21 19.37
C ASN A 30 -0.82 -12.60 17.89
N ALA A 31 -1.86 -13.25 17.38
CA ALA A 31 -1.95 -13.71 16.00
C ALA A 31 -1.81 -12.57 14.96
N GLU A 32 -2.19 -11.34 15.32
CA GLU A 32 -2.08 -10.19 14.40
C GLU A 32 -0.62 -9.84 14.06
N ILE A 33 0.33 -10.15 14.94
CA ILE A 33 1.76 -9.92 14.69
C ILE A 33 2.31 -10.89 13.65
N TRP A 34 1.74 -12.09 13.58
CA TRP A 34 2.13 -13.14 12.65
C TRP A 34 1.32 -13.16 11.36
N ARG A 35 0.31 -12.29 11.26
CA ARG A 35 -0.51 -12.17 10.07
C ARG A 35 0.33 -11.72 8.89
N ASP A 36 0.15 -12.37 7.76
CA ASP A 36 0.68 -11.89 6.48
C ASP A 36 0.04 -10.52 6.15
N ARG A 37 0.89 -9.50 5.98
CA ARG A 37 0.49 -8.12 5.71
C ARG A 37 0.53 -7.77 4.23
N GLU A 38 0.71 -8.76 3.38
CA GLU A 38 0.86 -8.58 1.96
C GLU A 38 -0.45 -8.14 1.30
N ILE A 39 -0.36 -7.05 0.55
CA ILE A 39 -1.42 -6.63 -0.37
C ILE A 39 -1.05 -7.06 -1.79
N PHE A 40 0.10 -6.59 -2.29
CA PHE A 40 0.60 -6.97 -3.61
C PHE A 40 2.01 -7.56 -3.48
N ARG A 41 2.21 -8.69 -4.14
CA ARG A 41 3.51 -9.35 -4.35
C ARG A 41 3.55 -9.85 -5.79
N TYR A 42 3.48 -8.90 -6.73
CA TYR A 42 3.46 -9.25 -8.14
C TYR A 42 4.79 -8.89 -8.80
N HIS A 43 5.48 -9.90 -9.31
CA HIS A 43 6.55 -9.62 -10.26
C HIS A 43 5.94 -8.97 -11.52
N PRO A 44 6.57 -7.97 -12.15
CA PRO A 44 6.01 -7.29 -13.33
C PRO A 44 5.50 -8.20 -14.44
N SER A 45 6.17 -9.34 -14.67
CA SER A 45 5.76 -10.33 -15.67
C SER A 45 4.43 -11.04 -15.35
N PHE A 46 3.98 -11.02 -14.11
CA PHE A 46 2.70 -11.61 -13.68
C PHE A 46 1.54 -10.63 -13.71
N ILE A 47 1.81 -9.35 -13.89
CA ILE A 47 0.78 -8.31 -14.00
C ILE A 47 0.20 -8.38 -15.43
N ASP A 48 -1.12 -8.45 -15.54
CA ASP A 48 -1.85 -8.33 -16.79
C ASP A 48 -2.37 -6.91 -16.99
N ALA A 49 -3.01 -6.34 -15.97
CA ALA A 49 -3.50 -4.97 -16.01
C ALA A 49 -3.45 -4.29 -14.64
N ILE A 50 -3.27 -2.98 -14.67
CA ILE A 50 -3.40 -2.09 -13.52
C ILE A 50 -4.38 -0.99 -13.91
N GLU A 51 -5.45 -0.84 -13.14
CA GLU A 51 -6.38 0.27 -13.27
C GLU A 51 -6.25 1.18 -12.04
N VAL A 52 -6.07 2.48 -12.31
CA VAL A 52 -6.03 3.50 -11.26
C VAL A 52 -7.12 4.54 -11.53
N GLN A 53 -7.98 4.74 -10.56
CA GLN A 53 -9.09 5.67 -10.62
C GLN A 53 -8.91 6.77 -9.57
N TYR A 54 -9.05 8.02 -10.00
CA TYR A 54 -9.01 9.23 -9.17
C TYR A 54 -10.38 9.90 -9.16
N PRO A 55 -11.19 9.77 -8.10
CA PRO A 55 -12.54 10.37 -8.06
C PRO A 55 -12.53 11.89 -8.21
N THR A 56 -11.53 12.55 -7.61
CA THR A 56 -11.40 14.03 -7.65
C THR A 56 -10.74 14.54 -8.93
N SER A 57 -10.11 13.67 -9.71
CA SER A 57 -9.38 14.03 -10.94
C SER A 57 -9.50 12.91 -11.98
N PRO A 58 -10.70 12.64 -12.52
CA PRO A 58 -10.92 11.49 -13.41
C PRO A 58 -10.04 11.49 -14.68
N ALA A 59 -9.61 12.68 -15.13
CA ALA A 59 -8.71 12.83 -16.27
C ALA A 59 -7.31 12.22 -16.02
N GLU A 60 -6.90 12.10 -14.77
CA GLU A 60 -5.62 11.51 -14.35
C GLU A 60 -5.71 9.99 -14.16
N SER A 61 -6.93 9.43 -14.21
CA SER A 61 -7.17 8.00 -14.13
C SER A 61 -6.62 7.30 -15.38
N PHE A 62 -6.17 6.05 -15.21
CA PHE A 62 -5.63 5.30 -16.34
C PHE A 62 -5.81 3.79 -16.16
N VAL A 63 -5.71 3.10 -17.29
CA VAL A 63 -5.58 1.65 -17.39
C VAL A 63 -4.27 1.34 -18.09
N LEU A 64 -3.40 0.59 -17.42
CA LEU A 64 -2.16 0.05 -17.95
C LEU A 64 -2.35 -1.44 -18.20
N LYS A 65 -2.09 -1.90 -19.42
CA LYS A 65 -2.14 -3.33 -19.79
C LYS A 65 -0.76 -3.82 -20.21
N VAL A 66 -0.35 -4.96 -19.67
CA VAL A 66 0.96 -5.58 -19.92
C VAL A 66 0.75 -6.85 -20.73
N ALA A 67 0.85 -6.77 -22.06
CA ALA A 67 0.78 -7.94 -22.92
C ALA A 67 2.02 -8.83 -22.76
N ASN A 68 3.22 -8.21 -22.84
CA ASN A 68 4.51 -8.84 -22.56
C ASN A 68 5.53 -7.77 -22.10
N LYS A 69 6.82 -8.16 -21.90
CA LYS A 69 7.87 -7.26 -21.39
C LYS A 69 8.02 -5.95 -22.17
N ASP A 70 7.77 -5.99 -23.48
CA ASP A 70 8.03 -4.88 -24.41
C ASP A 70 6.74 -4.25 -24.95
N GLN A 71 5.59 -4.84 -24.61
CA GLN A 71 4.28 -4.39 -25.09
C GLN A 71 3.38 -4.01 -23.92
N VAL A 72 3.46 -2.73 -23.57
CA VAL A 72 2.60 -2.09 -22.57
C VAL A 72 1.77 -1.04 -23.26
N SER A 73 0.48 -1.02 -22.97
CA SER A 73 -0.43 0.02 -23.41
C SER A 73 -1.01 0.77 -22.23
N ILE A 74 -1.10 2.09 -22.34
CA ILE A 74 -1.63 2.97 -21.30
C ILE A 74 -2.71 3.84 -21.92
N ALA A 75 -3.92 3.77 -21.36
CA ALA A 75 -5.03 4.61 -21.75
C ALA A 75 -5.54 5.41 -20.55
N ASN A 76 -5.98 6.66 -20.77
CA ASN A 76 -6.62 7.46 -19.74
C ASN A 76 -8.03 6.96 -19.41
N GLY A 77 -8.67 7.57 -18.42
CA GLY A 77 -10.03 7.22 -18.00
C GLY A 77 -11.12 7.37 -19.07
N LYS A 78 -10.80 8.01 -20.22
CA LYS A 78 -11.67 8.10 -21.41
C LYS A 78 -11.36 7.04 -22.46
N GLY A 79 -10.37 6.20 -22.23
CA GLY A 79 -9.92 5.20 -23.20
C GLY A 79 -8.95 5.73 -24.27
N GLU A 80 -8.50 6.99 -24.15
CA GLU A 80 -7.53 7.56 -25.09
C GLU A 80 -6.12 7.07 -24.72
N MET A 81 -5.41 6.54 -25.71
CA MET A 81 -4.04 6.06 -25.53
C MET A 81 -3.09 7.21 -25.22
N VAL A 82 -2.05 6.92 -24.43
CA VAL A 82 -1.01 7.89 -24.12
C VAL A 82 -0.38 8.43 -25.38
N LYS A 83 -0.27 9.75 -25.48
CA LYS A 83 0.36 10.45 -26.61
C LYS A 83 1.82 10.75 -26.25
N GLY A 84 2.74 10.35 -27.14
CA GLY A 84 4.18 10.54 -26.95
C GLY A 84 4.91 9.30 -26.47
N ASN A 85 6.22 9.45 -26.22
CA ASN A 85 7.06 8.35 -25.79
C ASN A 85 6.89 8.09 -24.32
N VAL A 86 6.48 6.88 -23.96
CA VAL A 86 6.45 6.41 -22.58
C VAL A 86 7.89 6.32 -22.04
N ASN A 87 8.14 6.91 -20.89
CA ASN A 87 9.42 6.78 -20.22
C ASN A 87 9.57 5.36 -19.66
N ALA A 88 10.47 4.58 -20.27
CA ALA A 88 10.65 3.17 -19.97
C ALA A 88 11.14 2.91 -18.54
N ASP A 89 12.01 3.79 -18.00
CA ASP A 89 12.54 3.65 -16.65
C ASP A 89 11.46 3.96 -15.60
N PHE A 90 10.64 4.97 -15.84
CA PHE A 90 9.51 5.28 -14.99
C PHE A 90 8.49 4.15 -14.99
N LEU A 91 8.13 3.63 -16.17
CA LEU A 91 7.21 2.51 -16.30
C LEU A 91 7.71 1.26 -15.55
N ARG A 92 9.01 0.93 -15.71
CA ARG A 92 9.63 -0.20 -15.00
C ARG A 92 9.56 0.01 -13.49
N SER A 93 9.97 1.18 -12.99
CA SER A 93 9.93 1.52 -11.57
C SER A 93 8.50 1.46 -11.01
N TYR A 94 7.52 1.88 -11.80
CA TYR A 94 6.10 1.80 -11.42
C TYR A 94 5.63 0.34 -11.28
N LEU A 95 5.93 -0.51 -12.25
CA LEU A 95 5.59 -1.93 -12.19
C LEU A 95 6.31 -2.65 -11.03
N ASP A 96 7.59 -2.34 -10.80
CA ASP A 96 8.37 -2.88 -9.69
C ASP A 96 7.78 -2.49 -8.31
N SER A 97 7.06 -1.37 -8.23
CA SER A 97 6.40 -0.94 -7.00
C SER A 97 5.38 -1.96 -6.48
N TYR A 98 4.85 -2.84 -7.33
CA TYR A 98 3.88 -3.87 -6.95
C TYR A 98 4.51 -5.17 -6.41
N MET A 99 5.83 -5.28 -6.38
CA MET A 99 6.53 -6.47 -5.89
C MET A 99 6.42 -6.67 -4.37
N ASN A 100 6.23 -5.58 -3.63
CA ASN A 100 6.15 -5.66 -2.17
C ASN A 100 5.35 -4.48 -1.59
N ILE A 101 4.04 -4.62 -1.56
CA ILE A 101 3.13 -3.68 -0.91
C ILE A 101 2.48 -4.36 0.28
N GLN A 102 2.71 -3.78 1.45
CA GLN A 102 2.23 -4.28 2.73
C GLN A 102 1.50 -3.18 3.50
N TYR A 103 0.50 -3.58 4.29
CA TYR A 103 -0.10 -2.71 5.30
C TYR A 103 0.65 -2.80 6.65
N GLU A 104 0.44 -1.84 7.55
CA GLU A 104 1.04 -1.88 8.90
C GLU A 104 0.26 -2.82 9.83
N ASN A 105 -1.03 -2.60 9.94
CA ASN A 105 -1.94 -3.39 10.78
C ASN A 105 -3.39 -3.21 10.31
N ILE A 106 -4.21 -4.22 10.59
CA ILE A 106 -5.66 -4.14 10.40
C ILE A 106 -6.24 -3.30 11.53
N ILE A 107 -7.25 -2.50 11.19
CA ILE A 107 -7.99 -1.67 12.13
C ILE A 107 -9.48 -2.02 12.09
N GLN A 108 -10.07 -2.05 13.27
CA GLN A 108 -11.52 -2.14 13.43
C GLN A 108 -12.04 -0.74 13.73
N LEU A 109 -12.66 -0.11 12.75
CA LEU A 109 -13.35 1.16 12.93
C LEU A 109 -14.78 0.90 13.39
N ALA A 110 -15.23 1.65 14.41
CA ALA A 110 -16.65 1.69 14.73
C ALA A 110 -17.45 2.15 13.49
N PRO A 111 -18.68 1.67 13.26
CA PRO A 111 -19.46 2.00 12.07
C PRO A 111 -19.55 3.52 11.83
N SER A 112 -19.87 4.31 12.84
CA SER A 112 -19.94 5.77 12.74
C SER A 112 -18.61 6.43 12.32
N THR A 113 -17.48 5.92 12.83
CA THR A 113 -16.15 6.40 12.43
C THR A 113 -15.85 5.99 11.00
N ARG A 114 -16.15 4.74 10.63
CA ARG A 114 -15.96 4.25 9.27
C ARG A 114 -16.69 5.12 8.26
N ASP A 115 -17.97 5.41 8.53
CA ASP A 115 -18.85 6.20 7.65
C ASP A 115 -18.38 7.67 7.55
N SER A 116 -17.67 8.19 8.54
CA SER A 116 -17.15 9.57 8.52
C SER A 116 -15.78 9.70 7.86
N VAL A 117 -14.93 8.67 7.91
CA VAL A 117 -13.54 8.76 7.38
C VAL A 117 -13.38 8.14 5.99
N LEU A 118 -14.16 7.09 5.66
CA LEU A 118 -14.10 6.42 4.36
C LEU A 118 -15.12 7.00 3.37
N VAL A 119 -15.13 8.32 3.26
CA VAL A 119 -16.01 9.07 2.35
C VAL A 119 -15.30 9.41 1.03
N PRO A 120 -16.05 9.62 -0.07
CA PRO A 120 -15.45 9.91 -1.39
C PRO A 120 -14.48 11.09 -1.39
N GLN A 121 -14.72 12.12 -0.57
CA GLN A 121 -13.86 13.31 -0.45
C GLN A 121 -12.47 12.98 0.10
N ASN A 122 -12.36 11.90 0.88
CA ASN A 122 -11.09 11.45 1.47
C ASN A 122 -10.39 10.40 0.59
N LEU A 123 -11.06 9.88 -0.45
CA LEU A 123 -10.51 8.87 -1.34
C LEU A 123 -9.46 9.49 -2.26
N LEU A 124 -8.21 9.05 -2.10
CA LEU A 124 -7.09 9.46 -2.95
C LEU A 124 -7.10 8.73 -4.28
N ALA A 125 -7.22 7.41 -4.24
CA ALA A 125 -7.23 6.56 -5.41
C ALA A 125 -7.88 5.19 -5.14
N THR A 126 -8.47 4.61 -6.17
CA THR A 126 -8.78 3.17 -6.23
C THR A 126 -7.82 2.52 -7.21
N ILE A 127 -7.16 1.45 -6.77
CA ILE A 127 -6.19 0.70 -7.58
C ILE A 127 -6.64 -0.73 -7.67
N THR A 128 -6.78 -1.22 -8.89
CA THR A 128 -7.13 -2.61 -9.18
C THR A 128 -6.02 -3.24 -10.01
N VAL A 129 -5.52 -4.37 -9.55
CA VAL A 129 -4.50 -5.16 -10.26
C VAL A 129 -5.11 -6.48 -10.68
N VAL A 130 -4.95 -6.82 -11.94
CA VAL A 130 -5.30 -8.11 -12.52
C VAL A 130 -4.01 -8.83 -12.88
N ASN A 131 -3.86 -10.08 -12.45
CA ASN A 131 -2.71 -10.88 -12.79
C ASN A 131 -2.96 -11.72 -14.06
N LYS A 132 -1.92 -12.34 -14.61
CA LYS A 132 -1.99 -13.19 -15.81
C LYS A 132 -2.91 -14.42 -15.66
N GLU A 133 -3.27 -14.81 -14.46
CA GLU A 133 -4.21 -15.89 -14.16
C GLU A 133 -5.66 -15.38 -14.09
N GLY A 134 -5.89 -14.07 -14.27
CA GLY A 134 -7.20 -13.44 -14.18
C GLY A 134 -7.66 -13.13 -12.75
N ALA A 135 -6.83 -13.40 -11.73
CA ALA A 135 -7.16 -13.02 -10.38
C ALA A 135 -7.04 -11.51 -10.19
N GLN A 136 -8.04 -10.93 -9.53
CA GLN A 136 -8.15 -9.50 -9.30
C GLN A 136 -8.04 -9.17 -7.83
N LYS A 137 -7.26 -8.13 -7.51
CA LYS A 137 -7.19 -7.53 -6.17
C LYS A 137 -7.33 -6.02 -6.28
N SER A 138 -8.19 -5.44 -5.44
CA SER A 138 -8.46 -4.02 -5.43
C SER A 138 -8.16 -3.40 -4.06
N ILE A 139 -7.63 -2.19 -4.07
CA ILE A 139 -7.48 -1.35 -2.87
C ILE A 139 -8.06 0.03 -3.11
N GLN A 140 -8.57 0.61 -2.04
CA GLN A 140 -8.95 2.02 -1.98
C GLN A 140 -8.05 2.70 -0.94
N ILE A 141 -7.43 3.81 -1.30
CA ILE A 141 -6.49 4.55 -0.44
C ILE A 141 -7.17 5.85 -0.05
N PHE A 142 -7.34 6.06 1.26
CA PHE A 142 -8.00 7.24 1.81
C PHE A 142 -7.02 8.08 2.63
N LYS A 143 -7.18 9.40 2.59
CA LYS A 143 -6.56 10.29 3.57
C LYS A 143 -6.98 9.87 4.97
N ARG A 144 -6.04 9.84 5.90
CA ARG A 144 -6.34 9.47 7.27
C ARG A 144 -6.68 10.72 8.08
N TYR A 145 -8.00 10.96 8.23
CA TYR A 145 -8.50 11.92 9.20
C TYR A 145 -8.73 11.24 10.53
N TRP A 146 -8.58 11.97 11.60
CA TRP A 146 -8.93 11.50 12.93
C TRP A 146 -9.88 12.48 13.56
N ASN A 147 -11.12 12.06 13.83
CA ASN A 147 -12.16 12.91 14.39
C ASN A 147 -11.68 13.67 15.64
N GLY A 148 -11.61 14.99 15.54
CA GLY A 148 -11.34 15.89 16.64
C GLY A 148 -9.88 15.99 17.11
N ARG A 149 -8.91 15.43 16.37
CA ARG A 149 -7.49 15.59 16.68
C ARG A 149 -6.74 16.12 15.46
N ALA A 150 -6.09 17.26 15.63
CA ALA A 150 -5.11 17.73 14.66
C ALA A 150 -3.87 16.83 14.70
N PHE A 151 -3.31 16.56 13.53
CA PHE A 151 -1.98 15.98 13.42
C PHE A 151 -0.95 17.09 13.47
N VAL A 152 0.22 16.82 14.04
CA VAL A 152 1.33 17.79 14.07
C VAL A 152 2.43 17.26 13.14
N ASN A 153 2.73 18.00 12.09
CA ASN A 153 3.85 17.73 11.21
C ASN A 153 4.85 18.89 11.30
N LYS A 154 6.08 18.59 11.75
CA LYS A 154 7.15 19.57 11.94
C LYS A 154 6.72 20.82 12.73
N GLY A 155 5.90 20.62 13.77
CA GLY A 155 5.39 21.68 14.63
C GLY A 155 4.18 22.45 14.06
N THR A 156 3.65 22.07 12.90
CA THR A 156 2.46 22.67 12.29
C THR A 156 1.29 21.70 12.38
N GLU A 157 0.14 22.19 12.81
CA GLU A 157 -1.10 21.41 12.76
C GLU A 157 -1.54 21.19 11.31
N VAL A 158 -1.88 19.94 10.99
CA VAL A 158 -2.38 19.53 9.68
C VAL A 158 -3.70 18.79 9.84
N GLU A 159 -4.56 18.90 8.84
CA GLU A 159 -5.91 18.37 8.87
C GLU A 159 -5.95 16.84 8.83
N PHE A 160 -4.95 16.20 8.23
CA PHE A 160 -4.86 14.75 8.08
C PHE A 160 -3.44 14.25 8.31
N ASP A 161 -3.31 12.96 8.62
CA ASP A 161 -2.03 12.28 8.83
C ASP A 161 -1.23 12.27 7.52
N GLN A 162 -0.01 12.83 7.55
CA GLN A 162 0.86 12.88 6.39
C GLN A 162 1.78 11.66 6.27
N ASP A 163 1.87 10.86 7.33
CA ASP A 163 2.70 9.65 7.35
C ASP A 163 1.91 8.39 7.04
N ARG A 164 0.58 8.41 7.27
CA ARG A 164 -0.29 7.24 7.13
C ARG A 164 -1.54 7.51 6.33
N VAL A 165 -2.05 6.43 5.75
CA VAL A 165 -3.32 6.37 5.01
C VAL A 165 -4.20 5.25 5.56
N PHE A 166 -5.50 5.33 5.34
CA PHE A 166 -6.35 4.15 5.43
C PHE A 166 -6.35 3.44 4.08
N VAL A 167 -6.25 2.12 4.14
CA VAL A 167 -6.32 1.25 2.97
C VAL A 167 -7.46 0.27 3.14
N VAL A 168 -8.42 0.29 2.22
CA VAL A 168 -9.51 -0.69 2.19
C VAL A 168 -9.18 -1.73 1.13
N ILE A 169 -9.02 -2.98 1.56
CA ILE A 169 -8.59 -4.10 0.71
C ILE A 169 -9.84 -4.92 0.32
N ASN A 170 -10.05 -5.10 -0.99
CA ASN A 170 -11.18 -5.82 -1.57
C ASN A 170 -12.53 -5.42 -0.95
N GLN A 171 -12.71 -4.13 -0.62
CA GLN A 171 -13.89 -3.54 0.01
C GLN A 171 -14.29 -4.14 1.39
N LYS A 172 -13.42 -4.95 2.00
CA LYS A 172 -13.73 -5.70 3.23
C LYS A 172 -12.86 -5.29 4.42
N VAL A 173 -11.56 -5.29 4.24
CA VAL A 173 -10.60 -5.11 5.33
C VAL A 173 -10.09 -3.68 5.33
N VAL A 174 -10.17 -3.01 6.47
CA VAL A 174 -9.57 -1.68 6.67
C VAL A 174 -8.25 -1.85 7.39
N ALA A 175 -7.21 -1.24 6.85
CA ALA A 175 -5.86 -1.29 7.41
C ALA A 175 -5.21 0.09 7.43
N ASN A 176 -4.21 0.25 8.28
CA ASN A 176 -3.25 1.36 8.20
C ASN A 176 -2.15 1.03 7.19
N GLY A 177 -1.79 1.99 6.38
CA GLY A 177 -0.64 1.91 5.50
C GLY A 177 0.25 3.13 5.64
N GLN A 178 1.56 2.97 5.44
CA GLN A 178 2.49 4.10 5.40
C GLN A 178 2.32 4.87 4.09
N TYR A 179 2.11 6.17 4.16
CA TYR A 179 1.94 7.02 2.98
C TYR A 179 3.06 6.80 1.95
N ARG A 180 4.33 6.76 2.39
CA ARG A 180 5.49 6.53 1.51
C ARG A 180 5.43 5.21 0.73
N THR A 181 4.76 4.17 1.28
CA THR A 181 4.61 2.87 0.60
C THR A 181 3.56 2.96 -0.50
N PHE A 182 2.46 3.65 -0.24
CA PHE A 182 1.33 3.74 -1.16
C PHE A 182 1.46 4.88 -2.15
N ASN A 183 2.17 5.96 -1.80
CA ASN A 183 2.36 7.12 -2.69
C ASN A 183 3.02 6.75 -4.02
N LYS A 184 3.92 5.77 -4.04
CA LYS A 184 4.55 5.28 -5.28
C LYS A 184 3.57 4.57 -6.23
N LEU A 185 2.39 4.18 -5.76
CA LEU A 185 1.31 3.62 -6.58
C LEU A 185 0.38 4.72 -7.11
N ILE A 186 0.39 5.91 -6.48
CA ILE A 186 -0.47 7.04 -6.83
C ILE A 186 0.28 7.90 -7.86
N VAL A 187 0.30 7.43 -9.10
CA VAL A 187 0.89 8.14 -10.24
C VAL A 187 -0.21 8.59 -11.18
N ARG A 188 0.03 9.68 -11.91
CA ARG A 188 -0.94 10.25 -12.84
C ARG A 188 -0.71 9.70 -14.25
N TYR A 189 -1.75 9.70 -15.05
CA TYR A 189 -1.65 9.32 -16.46
C TYR A 189 -0.50 10.04 -17.21
N GLN A 190 -0.34 11.33 -17.01
CA GLN A 190 0.70 12.14 -17.66
C GLN A 190 2.13 11.83 -17.20
N ASP A 191 2.31 11.23 -16.01
CA ASP A 191 3.63 10.94 -15.46
C ASP A 191 4.39 9.88 -16.28
N PHE A 192 3.67 9.08 -17.05
CA PHE A 192 4.29 8.09 -17.94
C PHE A 192 5.05 8.71 -19.12
N THR A 193 4.73 9.92 -19.51
CA THR A 193 5.45 10.66 -20.58
C THR A 193 6.28 11.81 -20.03
N ASN A 194 5.92 12.33 -18.87
CA ASN A 194 6.60 13.44 -18.21
C ASN A 194 6.72 13.13 -16.70
N PRO A 195 7.63 12.19 -16.32
CA PRO A 195 7.75 11.76 -14.95
C PRO A 195 8.14 12.91 -14.02
N PRO A 196 7.58 12.94 -12.79
CA PRO A 196 7.96 13.92 -11.79
C PRO A 196 9.45 13.74 -11.44
N ILE A 197 10.14 14.87 -11.25
CA ILE A 197 11.54 14.86 -10.81
C ILE A 197 11.59 14.22 -9.42
N GLN A 198 12.15 13.02 -9.34
CA GLN A 198 12.39 12.39 -8.05
C GLN A 198 13.44 13.18 -7.28
N PRO A 199 13.21 13.56 -6.02
CA PRO A 199 14.27 14.11 -5.20
C PRO A 199 15.40 13.07 -5.12
N LYS A 200 16.61 13.50 -5.50
CA LYS A 200 17.80 12.64 -5.31
C LYS A 200 17.93 12.37 -3.81
N ASN A 201 17.90 11.10 -3.45
CA ASN A 201 18.23 10.62 -2.09
C ASN A 201 19.65 10.99 -1.73
#